data_856c355a94ac1448dd288ec1a5c68271
#
_entry.id   856c355a94ac1448dd288ec1a5c68271
#
_cell.length_a   1.000
_cell.length_b   1.000
_cell.length_c   1.000
_cell.angle_alpha   90.00
_cell.angle_beta   90.00
_cell.angle_gamma   90.00
#
_symmetry.space_group_name_H-M   'P 1'
#
loop_
_entity.id
_entity.type
_entity.pdbx_description
1 polymer ?
#
loop_
_entity_poly.entity_id
_entity_poly.type
_entity_poly.pdbx_seq_one_letter_code
_entity_poly.pdbx_strand_id
1 'polypeptide(L)'
;MTDNRYVRLKRNFFNMGMAVLTAGLLLTGCATPIATEESVETVQEEIVLAAETLPQTAADETVMAMSPDGPLLPSVAGVDAEYSEPIPDYLRIGMEHPIVAKLQQRLMDLGFMDADEPTNFYGEVSQSAVKVYQRQNKLTQDGVVGPETLEAILSPDAKYYAAQQGDKGDDIQRIQNRLYELGYLAKAELVTGNFGDSTLEAVIKMQEVNGLQTDGKVGRQTMNLLYSEDVKPNMLSYGEKSEVVLEAQKRLKALGYMTSEPDGAYGNDTIIAVKQFQSRNDQIVDGYLGPSTRIALNSGSAVPNGLALGDSGDMVQKVQTKLKQLGYLSSGSVTGYYGEVTENAVKLFQRTNRLSADGLVGAQTMAKLTSADAKKAPANAPATTGGSSSNRGNSSSGGSSSSGGNKSSGGSYSTPNTGTASGGASALISVASSKLGCPYVWGAKGPNSFDCSGFVYWCLNQVGVRQSYITSSGWRSVGKYTKITSFSNLRAGDIVVVSGHVGIVAGGGTVIDASSGNGRVVHRSLSSWWQRNFICGWRIFG
;
A
#
# COMPACT_ATOMS: atom_id res chain seq x y z
N MET A 1 -18.01 -41.72 -14.44
CA MET A 1 -18.88 -40.78 -15.21
C MET A 1 -18.50 -39.38 -14.76
N THR A 2 -17.60 -38.81 -15.48
CA THR A 2 -16.93 -37.52 -15.24
C THR A 2 -17.63 -36.46 -16.08
N ASP A 3 -18.16 -35.47 -15.44
CA ASP A 3 -18.83 -34.37 -16.15
C ASP A 3 -17.84 -33.26 -16.45
N ASN A 4 -17.67 -33.05 -17.74
CA ASN A 4 -16.68 -32.24 -18.43
C ASN A 4 -17.36 -30.90 -18.83
N ARG A 5 -17.31 -29.86 -17.98
CA ARG A 5 -17.92 -28.53 -18.24
C ARG A 5 -16.97 -27.34 -18.13
N TYR A 6 -15.71 -27.51 -18.50
CA TYR A 6 -14.76 -26.38 -18.49
C TYR A 6 -14.02 -26.15 -19.82
N VAL A 7 -14.62 -26.50 -20.93
CA VAL A 7 -14.06 -26.19 -22.26
C VAL A 7 -15.17 -25.68 -23.18
N ARG A 8 -15.58 -24.41 -23.02
CA ARG A 8 -16.27 -23.66 -24.07
C ARG A 8 -16.44 -22.18 -23.68
N LEU A 9 -15.34 -21.43 -23.74
CA LEU A 9 -15.41 -19.94 -23.84
C LEU A 9 -14.04 -19.36 -24.26
N LYS A 10 -13.45 -19.92 -25.34
CA LYS A 10 -12.35 -19.29 -26.07
C LYS A 10 -12.47 -19.69 -27.55
N ARG A 11 -13.40 -19.06 -28.27
CA ARG A 11 -13.41 -19.00 -29.74
C ARG A 11 -14.50 -18.05 -30.15
N ASN A 12 -14.15 -16.78 -30.32
CA ASN A 12 -14.80 -15.85 -31.25
C ASN A 12 -14.24 -14.44 -31.01
N PHE A 13 -13.03 -14.20 -31.50
CA PHE A 13 -12.54 -12.87 -31.86
C PHE A 13 -11.29 -13.06 -32.75
N PHE A 14 -11.55 -13.63 -33.94
CA PHE A 14 -10.60 -13.57 -35.04
C PHE A 14 -11.45 -13.68 -36.31
N ASN A 15 -11.71 -12.54 -36.93
CA ASN A 15 -11.95 -12.36 -38.34
C ASN A 15 -12.70 -11.04 -38.61
N MET A 16 -11.92 -10.03 -38.96
CA MET A 16 -12.25 -8.91 -39.83
C MET A 16 -11.00 -8.03 -39.86
N GLY A 17 -10.26 -7.84 -40.87
CA GLY A 17 -10.42 -8.02 -42.30
C GLY A 17 -9.22 -7.29 -42.89
N MET A 18 -8.33 -8.05 -43.49
CA MET A 18 -7.21 -7.55 -44.29
C MET A 18 -7.80 -7.15 -45.65
N ALA A 19 -7.63 -5.90 -46.05
CA ALA A 19 -7.75 -5.50 -47.46
C ALA A 19 -6.49 -4.75 -47.84
N VAL A 20 -5.61 -5.46 -48.51
CA VAL A 20 -4.46 -4.97 -49.26
C VAL A 20 -4.96 -4.37 -50.58
N LEU A 21 -4.50 -3.18 -50.90
CA LEU A 21 -4.49 -2.70 -52.30
C LEU A 21 -3.13 -2.08 -52.59
N THR A 22 -2.34 -2.85 -53.32
CA THR A 22 -1.14 -2.49 -54.04
C THR A 22 -1.47 -1.82 -55.36
N ALA A 23 -0.83 -0.68 -55.63
CA ALA A 23 -0.40 -0.19 -56.96
C ALA A 23 0.50 1.03 -56.68
N GLY A 24 1.69 1.10 -56.97
CA GLY A 24 2.57 0.80 -58.03
C GLY A 24 2.77 1.99 -58.99
N LEU A 25 3.96 2.55 -58.99
CA LEU A 25 4.73 3.11 -60.10
C LEU A 25 5.06 4.62 -60.02
N LEU A 26 6.31 4.93 -59.71
CA LEU A 26 7.39 5.50 -60.54
C LEU A 26 7.27 6.94 -61.07
N LEU A 27 8.29 7.71 -60.72
CA LEU A 27 9.16 8.57 -61.52
C LEU A 27 9.09 10.11 -61.36
N THR A 28 10.17 10.59 -60.78
CA THR A 28 11.01 11.73 -61.21
C THR A 28 10.46 13.15 -61.33
N GLY A 29 11.18 14.05 -60.68
CA GLY A 29 11.51 15.33 -61.32
C GLY A 29 11.29 16.59 -60.50
N CYS A 30 12.34 17.12 -59.98
CA CYS A 30 12.73 18.53 -59.79
C CYS A 30 11.68 19.65 -59.92
N ALA A 31 11.83 20.56 -58.98
CA ALA A 31 11.82 22.02 -59.08
C ALA A 31 10.74 22.74 -58.26
N THR A 32 11.20 23.49 -57.26
CA THR A 32 10.59 24.69 -56.69
C THR A 32 10.47 25.81 -57.73
N PRO A 33 9.77 26.96 -57.58
CA PRO A 33 9.27 27.60 -56.35
C PRO A 33 7.98 28.43 -56.48
N ILE A 34 7.63 29.15 -55.39
CA ILE A 34 6.92 30.45 -55.29
C ILE A 34 5.41 30.46 -55.09
N ALA A 35 5.09 30.86 -53.86
CA ALA A 35 4.05 31.73 -53.32
C ALA A 35 2.77 32.06 -54.12
N THR A 36 1.64 31.91 -53.44
CA THR A 36 0.69 33.02 -53.18
C THR A 36 -0.27 32.67 -52.07
N GLU A 37 -0.42 33.59 -51.13
CA GLU A 37 -1.52 33.69 -50.17
C GLU A 37 -2.84 33.76 -50.94
N GLU A 38 -3.84 33.00 -50.46
CA GLU A 38 -5.23 33.45 -50.38
C GLU A 38 -6.15 32.35 -49.78
N SER A 39 -7.02 32.80 -48.87
CA SER A 39 -8.24 32.17 -48.37
C SER A 39 -8.11 31.07 -47.30
N VAL A 40 -7.93 31.54 -46.08
CA VAL A 40 -8.39 30.86 -44.87
C VAL A 40 -9.59 31.65 -44.33
N GLU A 41 -10.74 31.45 -44.92
CA GLU A 41 -12.02 31.82 -44.33
C GLU A 41 -13.06 30.87 -44.95
N THR A 42 -13.43 29.83 -44.20
CA THR A 42 -14.74 29.12 -44.24
C THR A 42 -14.59 27.70 -43.70
N VAL A 43 -14.24 27.51 -42.45
CA VAL A 43 -14.47 26.25 -41.72
C VAL A 43 -14.72 26.54 -40.24
N GLN A 44 -15.49 27.54 -39.89
CA GLN A 44 -15.85 27.77 -38.48
C GLN A 44 -17.37 27.84 -38.23
N GLU A 45 -18.23 27.48 -39.16
CA GLU A 45 -19.68 27.52 -38.92
C GLU A 45 -20.40 26.17 -38.89
N GLU A 46 -19.74 25.04 -38.93
CA GLU A 46 -20.43 23.73 -38.91
C GLU A 46 -20.20 22.87 -37.65
N ILE A 47 -19.63 23.40 -36.57
CA ILE A 47 -19.43 22.67 -35.31
C ILE A 47 -20.34 23.17 -34.17
N VAL A 48 -21.21 24.14 -34.42
CA VAL A 48 -22.07 24.69 -33.34
C VAL A 48 -23.48 24.09 -33.33
N LEU A 49 -23.84 23.20 -34.26
CA LEU A 49 -25.23 22.67 -34.34
C LEU A 49 -25.40 21.18 -34.00
N ALA A 50 -24.45 20.54 -33.33
CA ALA A 50 -24.57 19.15 -32.89
C ALA A 50 -24.50 18.95 -31.35
N ALA A 51 -24.70 19.99 -30.56
CA ALA A 51 -24.67 19.92 -29.10
C ALA A 51 -26.05 20.05 -28.44
N GLU A 52 -27.13 20.02 -29.20
CA GLU A 52 -28.48 20.04 -28.65
C GLU A 52 -29.22 18.79 -29.09
N THR A 53 -29.10 17.70 -28.36
CA THR A 53 -30.16 16.72 -28.03
C THR A 53 -29.54 15.47 -27.43
N LEU A 54 -29.20 15.51 -26.16
CA LEU A 54 -29.19 14.33 -25.30
C LEU A 54 -30.30 14.52 -24.26
N PRO A 55 -31.19 13.53 -24.09
CA PRO A 55 -32.23 13.65 -23.08
C PRO A 55 -31.62 13.69 -21.70
N GLN A 56 -31.88 14.76 -20.98
CA GLN A 56 -31.71 14.80 -19.53
C GLN A 56 -32.66 13.77 -18.93
N THR A 57 -32.13 12.59 -18.61
CA THR A 57 -32.76 11.77 -17.60
C THR A 57 -32.51 12.50 -16.28
N ALA A 58 -33.57 13.05 -15.73
CA ALA A 58 -33.63 13.55 -14.39
C ALA A 58 -33.19 12.45 -13.41
N ALA A 59 -31.92 12.47 -13.02
CA ALA A 59 -31.54 11.96 -11.72
C ALA A 59 -32.06 12.99 -10.74
N ASP A 60 -33.01 12.57 -9.95
CA ASP A 60 -33.57 13.31 -8.81
C ASP A 60 -32.43 13.49 -7.76
N GLU A 61 -31.50 14.37 -8.05
CA GLU A 61 -30.71 15.02 -7.06
C GLU A 61 -31.65 16.03 -6.43
N THR A 62 -32.24 15.66 -5.33
CA THR A 62 -32.61 16.64 -4.30
C THR A 62 -31.28 17.21 -3.78
N VAL A 63 -30.62 17.99 -4.64
CA VAL A 63 -29.90 19.14 -4.19
C VAL A 63 -30.95 19.89 -3.40
N MET A 64 -30.87 19.91 -2.09
CA MET A 64 -31.48 20.98 -1.33
C MET A 64 -30.97 22.25 -2.02
N ALA A 65 -31.80 22.79 -2.90
CA ALA A 65 -31.63 24.13 -3.38
C ALA A 65 -31.54 24.96 -2.11
N MET A 66 -30.34 25.33 -1.73
CA MET A 66 -30.17 26.46 -0.83
C MET A 66 -30.86 27.61 -1.55
N SER A 67 -31.94 28.08 -0.95
CA SER A 67 -32.66 29.27 -1.35
C SER A 67 -31.63 30.32 -1.75
N PRO A 68 -31.91 31.21 -2.71
CA PRO A 68 -31.07 32.42 -2.91
C PRO A 68 -30.86 33.23 -1.63
N ASP A 69 -31.75 33.05 -0.63
CA ASP A 69 -31.62 33.46 0.76
C ASP A 69 -31.04 32.31 1.62
N GLY A 70 -30.29 31.38 1.06
CA GLY A 70 -29.49 30.42 1.82
C GLY A 70 -28.70 31.21 2.85
N PRO A 71 -28.45 30.67 4.06
CA PRO A 71 -27.94 31.45 5.14
C PRO A 71 -26.73 32.20 4.60
N LEU A 72 -26.96 33.46 4.30
CA LEU A 72 -25.92 34.44 4.28
C LEU A 72 -25.05 34.02 5.44
N LEU A 73 -23.77 33.72 5.14
CA LEU A 73 -22.85 33.69 6.25
C LEU A 73 -23.13 34.96 6.98
N PRO A 74 -23.71 34.86 8.17
CA PRO A 74 -23.91 36.04 8.95
C PRO A 74 -22.51 36.63 9.09
N SER A 75 -22.39 37.90 8.97
CA SER A 75 -21.43 38.57 9.83
C SER A 75 -21.48 37.79 11.14
N VAL A 76 -20.33 37.43 11.73
CA VAL A 76 -20.19 36.67 12.97
C VAL A 76 -21.38 36.75 13.93
N ALA A 77 -22.11 37.87 13.95
CA ALA A 77 -23.34 38.15 14.69
C ALA A 77 -24.60 37.32 14.37
N GLY A 78 -24.68 36.59 13.25
CA GLY A 78 -25.89 35.83 12.87
C GLY A 78 -25.72 34.33 13.03
N VAL A 79 -24.49 33.81 13.11
CA VAL A 79 -24.20 32.38 13.38
C VAL A 79 -24.34 32.09 14.88
N ASP A 80 -24.13 33.09 15.73
CA ASP A 80 -24.28 32.99 17.19
C ASP A 80 -25.70 32.60 17.63
N ALA A 81 -26.73 32.84 16.80
CA ALA A 81 -28.10 32.45 17.09
C ALA A 81 -28.39 30.94 16.93
N GLU A 82 -27.53 30.21 16.21
CA GLU A 82 -27.67 28.73 15.98
C GLU A 82 -27.04 27.93 17.12
N TYR A 83 -26.14 28.50 17.90
CA TYR A 83 -25.39 27.81 18.94
C TYR A 83 -25.68 28.39 20.34
N SER A 84 -25.66 27.49 21.35
CA SER A 84 -25.82 27.92 22.76
C SER A 84 -24.62 28.68 23.31
N GLU A 85 -23.48 28.59 22.62
CA GLU A 85 -22.23 29.27 22.94
C GLU A 85 -21.80 30.14 21.76
N PRO A 86 -21.21 31.36 22.02
CA PRO A 86 -20.72 32.20 20.94
C PRO A 86 -19.58 31.54 20.17
N ILE A 87 -19.58 31.69 18.84
CA ILE A 87 -18.54 31.17 17.99
C ILE A 87 -17.22 31.87 18.32
N PRO A 88 -16.13 31.11 18.63
CA PRO A 88 -14.82 31.70 18.85
C PRO A 88 -14.32 32.48 17.62
N ASP A 89 -13.64 33.60 17.81
CA ASP A 89 -13.03 34.39 16.73
C ASP A 89 -12.07 33.54 15.85
N TYR A 90 -11.46 32.51 16.44
CA TYR A 90 -10.55 31.59 15.78
C TYR A 90 -10.76 30.15 16.25
N LEU A 91 -10.77 29.18 15.30
CA LEU A 91 -10.73 27.75 15.62
C LEU A 91 -9.32 27.23 15.37
N ARG A 92 -8.78 26.52 16.35
CA ARG A 92 -7.43 25.95 16.31
C ARG A 92 -7.39 24.59 17.03
N ILE A 93 -6.29 23.86 16.82
CA ILE A 93 -6.10 22.54 17.42
C ILE A 93 -6.36 22.53 18.94
N GLY A 94 -7.08 21.51 19.39
CA GLY A 94 -7.45 21.30 20.80
C GLY A 94 -8.77 21.94 21.21
N MET A 95 -9.40 22.76 20.36
CA MET A 95 -10.68 23.40 20.69
C MET A 95 -11.86 22.48 20.43
N GLU A 96 -12.91 22.66 21.24
CA GLU A 96 -14.22 22.00 21.07
C GLU A 96 -15.30 23.05 20.92
N HIS A 97 -16.08 22.98 19.84
CA HIS A 97 -17.25 23.83 19.60
C HIS A 97 -18.14 23.21 18.51
N PRO A 98 -19.48 23.29 18.58
CA PRO A 98 -20.36 22.70 17.57
C PRO A 98 -20.11 23.19 16.13
N ILE A 99 -19.61 24.41 15.92
CA ILE A 99 -19.23 24.90 14.57
C ILE A 99 -18.13 24.04 13.90
N VAL A 100 -17.29 23.36 14.71
CA VAL A 100 -16.23 22.50 14.18
C VAL A 100 -16.82 21.31 13.40
N ALA A 101 -17.93 20.73 13.87
CA ALA A 101 -18.59 19.66 13.13
C ALA A 101 -19.12 20.14 11.77
N LYS A 102 -19.69 21.35 11.71
CA LYS A 102 -20.15 21.97 10.46
C LYS A 102 -18.98 22.27 9.51
N LEU A 103 -17.88 22.79 10.04
CA LEU A 103 -16.63 23.01 9.31
C LEU A 103 -16.08 21.70 8.73
N GLN A 104 -15.98 20.65 9.56
CA GLN A 104 -15.49 19.33 9.13
C GLN A 104 -16.40 18.74 8.04
N GLN A 105 -17.72 18.78 8.23
CA GLN A 105 -18.66 18.32 7.22
C GLN A 105 -18.42 19.03 5.88
N ARG A 106 -18.27 20.36 5.91
CA ARG A 106 -18.04 21.12 4.68
C ARG A 106 -16.70 20.77 4.01
N LEU A 107 -15.62 20.60 4.79
CA LEU A 107 -14.33 20.16 4.27
C LEU A 107 -14.39 18.75 3.68
N MET A 108 -15.21 17.87 4.23
CA MET A 108 -15.48 16.54 3.68
C MET A 108 -16.25 16.63 2.35
N ASP A 109 -17.29 17.46 2.29
CA ASP A 109 -18.08 17.68 1.07
C ASP A 109 -17.23 18.25 -0.06
N LEU A 110 -16.28 19.12 0.28
CA LEU A 110 -15.34 19.72 -0.66
C LEU A 110 -14.15 18.79 -1.00
N GLY A 111 -13.97 17.66 -0.28
CA GLY A 111 -12.92 16.67 -0.53
C GLY A 111 -11.56 16.98 0.10
N PHE A 112 -11.48 17.94 1.04
CA PHE A 112 -10.25 18.25 1.78
C PHE A 112 -10.01 17.37 3.00
N MET A 113 -11.05 16.68 3.46
CA MET A 113 -11.02 15.81 4.65
C MET A 113 -11.62 14.46 4.32
N ASP A 114 -11.05 13.38 4.89
CA ASP A 114 -11.59 12.04 4.69
C ASP A 114 -12.94 11.84 5.35
N ALA A 115 -13.71 10.90 4.76
CA ALA A 115 -15.03 10.56 5.26
C ALA A 115 -14.94 9.81 6.60
N ASP A 116 -15.14 10.54 7.68
CA ASP A 116 -15.37 10.05 9.04
C ASP A 116 -16.49 10.90 9.67
N GLU A 117 -17.01 10.50 10.79
CA GLU A 117 -18.06 11.25 11.48
C GLU A 117 -17.54 12.63 11.92
N PRO A 118 -18.18 13.73 11.50
CA PRO A 118 -17.83 15.05 12.01
C PRO A 118 -17.98 15.13 13.52
N THR A 119 -17.04 15.82 14.17
CA THR A 119 -17.01 15.97 15.63
C THR A 119 -16.91 17.44 16.00
N ASN A 120 -17.21 17.78 17.25
CA ASN A 120 -17.02 19.15 17.76
C ASN A 120 -15.55 19.47 18.08
N PHE A 121 -14.63 18.49 17.94
CA PHE A 121 -13.22 18.64 18.30
C PHE A 121 -12.36 19.01 17.09
N TYR A 122 -11.62 20.13 17.20
CA TYR A 122 -10.66 20.57 16.20
C TYR A 122 -9.31 19.85 16.42
N GLY A 123 -9.16 18.68 15.79
CA GLY A 123 -7.96 17.86 15.90
C GLY A 123 -6.92 18.15 14.80
N GLU A 124 -5.82 17.37 14.79
CA GLU A 124 -4.74 17.47 13.80
C GLU A 124 -5.23 17.24 12.36
N VAL A 125 -6.20 16.36 12.17
CA VAL A 125 -6.77 16.09 10.85
C VAL A 125 -7.54 17.30 10.33
N SER A 126 -8.32 17.96 11.20
CA SER A 126 -9.01 19.21 10.85
C SER A 126 -8.02 20.31 10.49
N GLN A 127 -6.96 20.47 11.29
CA GLN A 127 -5.90 21.44 11.03
C GLN A 127 -5.20 21.18 9.68
N SER A 128 -4.87 19.92 9.38
CA SER A 128 -4.25 19.54 8.12
C SER A 128 -5.17 19.82 6.93
N ALA A 129 -6.46 19.48 7.03
CA ALA A 129 -7.46 19.77 5.99
C ALA A 129 -7.60 21.26 5.74
N VAL A 130 -7.63 22.09 6.81
CA VAL A 130 -7.68 23.54 6.71
C VAL A 130 -6.43 24.11 6.05
N LYS A 131 -5.24 23.65 6.41
CA LYS A 131 -3.99 24.06 5.73
C LYS A 131 -4.02 23.79 4.22
N VAL A 132 -4.53 22.63 3.82
CA VAL A 132 -4.67 22.27 2.40
C VAL A 132 -5.69 23.20 1.72
N TYR A 133 -6.82 23.48 2.38
CA TYR A 133 -7.82 24.42 1.87
C TYR A 133 -7.24 25.83 1.70
N GLN A 134 -6.54 26.33 2.73
CA GLN A 134 -5.86 27.62 2.72
C GLN A 134 -4.84 27.70 1.58
N ARG A 135 -4.02 26.66 1.37
CA ARG A 135 -3.07 26.59 0.26
C ARG A 135 -3.77 26.78 -1.08
N GLN A 136 -4.82 25.99 -1.35
CA GLN A 136 -5.52 26.00 -2.63
C GLN A 136 -6.24 27.33 -2.88
N ASN A 137 -6.69 28.01 -1.83
CA ASN A 137 -7.40 29.29 -1.92
C ASN A 137 -6.49 30.50 -1.69
N LYS A 138 -5.16 30.31 -1.61
CA LYS A 138 -4.15 31.36 -1.44
C LYS A 138 -4.32 32.18 -0.14
N LEU A 139 -4.88 31.53 0.89
CA LEU A 139 -4.95 32.07 2.25
C LEU A 139 -3.68 31.75 3.04
N THR A 140 -3.50 32.36 4.21
CA THR A 140 -2.38 32.04 5.11
C THR A 140 -2.50 30.58 5.58
N GLN A 141 -1.47 29.75 5.34
CA GLN A 141 -1.48 28.32 5.63
C GLN A 141 -1.05 28.00 7.07
N ASP A 142 -1.74 28.55 8.04
CA ASP A 142 -1.47 28.36 9.47
C ASP A 142 -2.30 27.22 10.10
N GLY A 143 -3.36 26.78 9.41
CA GLY A 143 -4.32 25.80 9.92
C GLY A 143 -5.19 26.35 11.03
N VAL A 144 -5.32 27.67 11.12
CA VAL A 144 -6.24 28.36 12.01
C VAL A 144 -7.43 28.89 11.21
N VAL A 145 -8.63 28.62 11.67
CA VAL A 145 -9.84 29.13 11.01
C VAL A 145 -10.26 30.43 11.64
N GLY A 146 -9.77 31.53 11.09
CA GLY A 146 -10.28 32.86 11.38
C GLY A 146 -11.50 33.20 10.52
N PRO A 147 -12.07 34.41 10.68
CA PRO A 147 -13.28 34.83 9.95
C PRO A 147 -13.17 34.66 8.43
N GLU A 148 -12.07 35.08 7.82
CA GLU A 148 -11.83 34.97 6.37
C GLU A 148 -11.80 33.51 5.90
N THR A 149 -11.11 32.63 6.65
CA THR A 149 -11.03 31.20 6.32
C THR A 149 -12.39 30.51 6.51
N LEU A 150 -13.13 30.84 7.57
CA LEU A 150 -14.46 30.30 7.83
C LEU A 150 -15.44 30.69 6.73
N GLU A 151 -15.48 31.97 6.37
CA GLU A 151 -16.32 32.50 5.30
C GLU A 151 -16.00 31.80 3.97
N ALA A 152 -14.72 31.67 3.63
CA ALA A 152 -14.29 31.00 2.40
C ALA A 152 -14.71 29.52 2.34
N ILE A 153 -14.56 28.75 3.43
CA ILE A 153 -14.92 27.33 3.49
C ILE A 153 -16.45 27.16 3.39
N LEU A 154 -17.21 27.97 4.06
CA LEU A 154 -18.67 27.89 4.11
C LEU A 154 -19.35 28.50 2.87
N SER A 155 -18.61 29.27 2.05
CA SER A 155 -19.13 29.86 0.82
C SER A 155 -19.74 28.83 -0.13
N PRO A 156 -20.88 29.14 -0.79
CA PRO A 156 -21.40 28.33 -1.88
C PRO A 156 -20.39 28.14 -3.02
N ASP A 157 -19.54 29.15 -3.25
CA ASP A 157 -18.51 29.15 -4.31
C ASP A 157 -17.18 28.51 -3.89
N ALA A 158 -17.13 27.88 -2.71
CA ALA A 158 -15.94 27.19 -2.22
C ALA A 158 -15.48 26.10 -3.20
N LYS A 159 -14.19 26.16 -3.56
CA LYS A 159 -13.61 25.24 -4.55
C LYS A 159 -13.41 23.85 -3.98
N TYR A 160 -13.71 22.84 -4.80
CA TYR A 160 -13.39 21.47 -4.45
C TYR A 160 -11.88 21.24 -4.45
N TYR A 161 -11.46 20.25 -3.67
CA TYR A 161 -10.07 19.82 -3.61
C TYR A 161 -9.55 19.41 -5.01
N ALA A 162 -8.37 19.90 -5.35
CA ALA A 162 -7.61 19.49 -6.51
C ALA A 162 -6.12 19.68 -6.24
N ALA A 163 -5.35 18.59 -6.29
CA ALA A 163 -3.90 18.65 -6.23
C ALA A 163 -3.29 18.66 -7.63
N GLN A 164 -2.24 19.44 -7.83
CA GLN A 164 -1.57 19.61 -9.12
C GLN A 164 -0.07 19.86 -8.95
N GLN A 165 0.65 19.82 -10.05
CA GLN A 165 2.09 20.10 -10.07
C GLN A 165 2.42 21.45 -9.40
N GLY A 166 3.43 21.44 -8.54
CA GLY A 166 3.85 22.56 -7.72
C GLY A 166 3.29 22.58 -6.30
N ASP A 167 2.22 21.83 -6.03
CA ASP A 167 1.66 21.70 -4.69
C ASP A 167 2.59 20.93 -3.75
N LYS A 168 2.51 21.26 -2.45
CA LYS A 168 3.30 20.64 -1.39
C LYS A 168 2.46 20.40 -0.15
N GLY A 169 2.66 19.28 0.52
CA GLY A 169 1.99 18.96 1.78
C GLY A 169 1.81 17.47 2.02
N ASP A 170 1.21 17.15 3.17
CA ASP A 170 0.95 15.78 3.60
C ASP A 170 -0.08 15.07 2.71
N ASP A 171 -1.01 15.83 2.12
CA ASP A 171 -1.96 15.33 1.13
C ASP A 171 -1.25 14.84 -0.14
N ILE A 172 -0.23 15.57 -0.60
CA ILE A 172 0.60 15.16 -1.73
C ILE A 172 1.40 13.90 -1.39
N GLN A 173 1.95 13.84 -0.19
CA GLN A 173 2.67 12.65 0.29
C GLN A 173 1.76 11.42 0.33
N ARG A 174 0.50 11.57 0.76
CA ARG A 174 -0.50 10.48 0.74
C ARG A 174 -0.80 10.00 -0.67
N ILE A 175 -1.01 10.92 -1.63
CA ILE A 175 -1.21 10.61 -3.05
C ILE A 175 0.00 9.86 -3.59
N GLN A 176 1.21 10.33 -3.32
CA GLN A 176 2.46 9.70 -3.76
C GLN A 176 2.62 8.28 -3.19
N ASN A 177 2.35 8.09 -1.88
CA ASN A 177 2.37 6.77 -1.27
C ASN A 177 1.42 5.81 -1.98
N ARG A 178 0.19 6.26 -2.29
CA ARG A 178 -0.79 5.42 -2.97
C ARG A 178 -0.38 5.10 -4.41
N LEU A 179 0.16 6.08 -5.13
CA LEU A 179 0.73 5.87 -6.47
C LEU A 179 1.92 4.89 -6.44
N TYR A 180 2.75 4.96 -5.40
CA TYR A 180 3.84 4.01 -5.21
C TYR A 180 3.33 2.60 -4.92
N GLU A 181 2.36 2.43 -4.01
CA GLU A 181 1.71 1.13 -3.73
C GLU A 181 1.11 0.51 -5.00
N LEU A 182 0.44 1.33 -5.83
CA LEU A 182 -0.17 0.88 -7.08
C LEU A 182 0.82 0.68 -8.22
N GLY A 183 2.08 1.06 -8.03
CA GLY A 183 3.11 0.82 -9.04
C GLY A 183 3.30 1.94 -10.06
N TYR A 184 2.71 3.09 -9.84
CA TYR A 184 2.87 4.24 -10.74
C TYR A 184 4.11 5.09 -10.42
N LEU A 185 4.58 5.12 -9.16
CA LEU A 185 5.88 5.68 -8.78
C LEU A 185 6.94 4.59 -8.68
N ALA A 186 8.14 4.89 -9.17
CA ALA A 186 9.22 3.92 -9.31
C ALA A 186 9.81 3.46 -7.97
N LYS A 187 9.95 4.38 -7.01
CA LYS A 187 10.66 4.16 -5.76
C LYS A 187 10.11 5.00 -4.62
N ALA A 188 10.32 4.54 -3.39
CA ALA A 188 9.80 5.18 -2.19
C ALA A 188 10.41 6.58 -1.94
N GLU A 189 11.65 6.83 -2.41
CA GLU A 189 12.32 8.12 -2.26
C GLU A 189 11.64 9.26 -3.04
N LEU A 190 10.74 8.92 -3.99
CA LEU A 190 9.90 9.90 -4.70
C LEU A 190 8.68 10.35 -3.90
N VAL A 191 8.43 9.75 -2.75
CA VAL A 191 7.37 10.15 -1.82
C VAL A 191 7.89 11.30 -0.94
N THR A 192 7.92 12.47 -1.50
CA THR A 192 8.57 13.66 -0.91
C THR A 192 7.60 14.68 -0.32
N GLY A 193 6.29 14.52 -0.58
CA GLY A 193 5.29 15.54 -0.30
C GLY A 193 5.33 16.74 -1.26
N ASN A 194 6.14 16.70 -2.34
CA ASN A 194 6.17 17.71 -3.38
C ASN A 194 5.63 17.13 -4.69
N PHE A 195 4.59 17.72 -5.26
CA PHE A 195 4.04 17.31 -6.55
C PHE A 195 4.94 17.80 -7.68
N GLY A 196 6.02 17.07 -7.95
CA GLY A 196 6.96 17.32 -9.04
C GLY A 196 6.65 16.53 -10.31
N ASP A 197 7.58 16.52 -11.27
CA ASP A 197 7.43 15.85 -12.56
C ASP A 197 7.12 14.36 -12.43
N SER A 198 7.84 13.63 -11.57
CA SER A 198 7.61 12.21 -11.37
C SER A 198 6.20 11.91 -10.81
N THR A 199 5.64 12.80 -9.99
CA THR A 199 4.27 12.67 -9.50
C THR A 199 3.25 12.96 -10.60
N LEU A 200 3.52 14.00 -11.42
CA LEU A 200 2.68 14.34 -12.57
C LEU A 200 2.59 13.17 -13.55
N GLU A 201 3.73 12.60 -13.95
CA GLU A 201 3.80 11.43 -14.83
C GLU A 201 3.05 10.23 -14.26
N ALA A 202 3.22 9.96 -12.95
CA ALA A 202 2.54 8.88 -12.27
C ALA A 202 1.01 9.07 -12.24
N VAL A 203 0.53 10.31 -12.02
CA VAL A 203 -0.90 10.63 -12.06
C VAL A 203 -1.46 10.49 -13.47
N ILE A 204 -0.80 11.03 -14.49
CA ILE A 204 -1.20 10.91 -15.90
C ILE A 204 -1.30 9.42 -16.27
N LYS A 205 -0.29 8.61 -15.94
CA LYS A 205 -0.30 7.17 -16.22
C LYS A 205 -1.43 6.44 -15.49
N MET A 206 -1.68 6.80 -14.24
CA MET A 206 -2.79 6.23 -13.47
C MET A 206 -4.14 6.59 -14.10
N GLN A 207 -4.32 7.84 -14.50
CA GLN A 207 -5.53 8.29 -15.19
C GLN A 207 -5.72 7.55 -16.52
N GLU A 208 -4.66 7.41 -17.34
CA GLU A 208 -4.68 6.67 -18.61
C GLU A 208 -5.12 5.21 -18.42
N VAL A 209 -4.45 4.47 -17.53
CA VAL A 209 -4.72 3.04 -17.27
C VAL A 209 -6.16 2.82 -16.78
N ASN A 210 -6.70 3.81 -16.09
CA ASN A 210 -8.03 3.75 -15.48
C ASN A 210 -9.12 4.45 -16.31
N GLY A 211 -8.80 4.98 -17.50
CA GLY A 211 -9.78 5.59 -18.40
C GLY A 211 -10.34 6.93 -17.91
N LEU A 212 -9.59 7.65 -17.09
CA LEU A 212 -9.89 9.01 -16.67
C LEU A 212 -9.32 10.03 -17.65
N GLN A 213 -9.75 11.29 -17.55
CA GLN A 213 -9.11 12.39 -18.26
C GLN A 213 -7.67 12.54 -17.76
N THR A 214 -6.71 12.53 -18.69
CA THR A 214 -5.26 12.57 -18.42
C THR A 214 -4.75 14.02 -18.26
N ASP A 215 -5.34 14.76 -17.34
CA ASP A 215 -4.99 16.16 -17.08
C ASP A 215 -3.85 16.33 -16.05
N GLY A 216 -3.41 15.23 -15.44
CA GLY A 216 -2.36 15.23 -14.43
C GLY A 216 -2.78 15.87 -13.10
N LYS A 217 -4.07 16.15 -12.88
CA LYS A 217 -4.59 16.70 -11.63
C LYS A 217 -5.29 15.62 -10.81
N VAL A 218 -5.14 15.70 -9.51
CA VAL A 218 -5.84 14.81 -8.59
C VAL A 218 -7.05 15.54 -8.00
N GLY A 219 -8.10 15.68 -8.82
CA GLY A 219 -9.41 16.17 -8.40
C GLY A 219 -10.27 15.05 -7.81
N ARG A 220 -11.55 15.35 -7.53
CA ARG A 220 -12.49 14.44 -6.86
C ARG A 220 -12.60 13.06 -7.55
N GLN A 221 -12.73 13.02 -8.87
CA GLN A 221 -12.81 11.76 -9.62
C GLN A 221 -11.55 10.93 -9.48
N THR A 222 -10.39 11.55 -9.71
CA THR A 222 -9.08 10.89 -9.59
C THR A 222 -8.84 10.40 -8.17
N MET A 223 -9.19 11.22 -7.16
CA MET A 223 -9.05 10.86 -5.74
C MET A 223 -9.94 9.66 -5.38
N ASN A 224 -11.22 9.71 -5.74
CA ASN A 224 -12.16 8.63 -5.46
C ASN A 224 -11.69 7.30 -6.07
N LEU A 225 -11.23 7.33 -7.32
CA LEU A 225 -10.74 6.12 -7.98
C LEU A 225 -9.40 5.65 -7.40
N LEU A 226 -8.46 6.56 -7.13
CA LEU A 226 -7.14 6.24 -6.57
C LEU A 226 -7.23 5.44 -5.26
N TYR A 227 -8.25 5.73 -4.45
CA TYR A 227 -8.50 5.06 -3.17
C TYR A 227 -9.61 4.00 -3.22
N SER A 228 -10.21 3.75 -4.39
CA SER A 228 -11.20 2.68 -4.58
C SER A 228 -10.53 1.32 -4.78
N GLU A 229 -11.34 0.25 -4.72
CA GLU A 229 -10.92 -1.11 -5.11
C GLU A 229 -10.89 -1.31 -6.62
N ASP A 230 -11.59 -0.46 -7.37
CA ASP A 230 -11.69 -0.55 -8.82
C ASP A 230 -10.45 0.02 -9.50
N VAL A 231 -9.55 0.68 -8.75
CA VAL A 231 -8.31 1.22 -9.31
C VAL A 231 -7.44 0.09 -9.87
N LYS A 232 -7.14 0.18 -11.14
CA LYS A 232 -6.22 -0.75 -11.80
C LYS A 232 -4.80 -0.36 -11.43
N PRO A 233 -4.00 -1.28 -10.89
CA PRO A 233 -2.58 -1.02 -10.63
C PRO A 233 -1.78 -1.00 -11.93
N ASN A 234 -0.60 -0.39 -11.88
CA ASN A 234 0.36 -0.46 -12.98
C ASN A 234 1.01 -1.86 -12.99
N MET A 235 0.56 -2.71 -13.92
CA MET A 235 1.04 -4.08 -14.11
C MET A 235 2.10 -4.09 -15.23
N LEU A 236 3.36 -3.97 -14.83
CA LEU A 236 4.46 -3.95 -15.79
C LEU A 236 4.69 -5.35 -16.40
N SER A 237 4.75 -5.41 -17.73
CA SER A 237 4.84 -6.65 -18.51
C SER A 237 5.77 -6.50 -19.71
N TYR A 238 5.91 -7.59 -20.49
CA TYR A 238 6.75 -7.62 -21.68
C TYR A 238 6.48 -6.45 -22.64
N GLY A 239 7.57 -5.81 -23.08
CA GLY A 239 7.55 -4.70 -24.03
C GLY A 239 7.45 -3.32 -23.40
N GLU A 240 7.16 -3.21 -22.12
CA GLU A 240 7.12 -1.93 -21.42
C GLU A 240 8.54 -1.39 -21.17
N LYS A 241 8.69 -0.07 -21.27
CA LYS A 241 9.95 0.62 -21.00
C LYS A 241 9.69 1.82 -20.09
N SER A 242 10.28 1.80 -18.89
CA SER A 242 10.07 2.85 -17.89
C SER A 242 11.15 2.84 -16.81
N GLU A 243 11.23 3.95 -16.07
CA GLU A 243 12.08 4.07 -14.86
C GLU A 243 11.67 3.02 -13.81
N VAL A 244 10.40 2.69 -13.71
CA VAL A 244 9.89 1.66 -12.78
C VAL A 244 10.49 0.30 -13.09
N VAL A 245 10.58 -0.06 -14.38
CA VAL A 245 11.23 -1.30 -14.82
C VAL A 245 12.73 -1.25 -14.51
N LEU A 246 13.38 -0.13 -14.80
CA LEU A 246 14.82 0.06 -14.55
C LEU A 246 15.17 -0.14 -13.07
N GLU A 247 14.42 0.45 -12.15
CA GLU A 247 14.65 0.30 -10.71
C GLU A 247 14.40 -1.16 -10.24
N ALA A 248 13.37 -1.81 -10.76
CA ALA A 248 13.13 -3.22 -10.46
C ALA A 248 14.24 -4.13 -10.98
N GLN A 249 14.75 -3.90 -12.20
CA GLN A 249 15.88 -4.63 -12.76
C GLN A 249 17.15 -4.44 -11.93
N LYS A 250 17.46 -3.22 -11.49
CA LYS A 250 18.58 -2.94 -10.58
C LYS A 250 18.45 -3.75 -9.29
N ARG A 251 17.25 -3.80 -8.73
CA ARG A 251 17.00 -4.57 -7.51
C ARG A 251 17.08 -6.08 -7.74
N LEU A 252 16.49 -6.61 -8.83
CA LEU A 252 16.60 -8.03 -9.23
C LEU A 252 18.07 -8.42 -9.44
N LYS A 253 18.88 -7.54 -10.06
CA LYS A 253 20.31 -7.77 -10.22
C LYS A 253 21.06 -7.77 -8.90
N ALA A 254 20.76 -6.83 -8.00
CA ALA A 254 21.35 -6.79 -6.65
C ALA A 254 21.03 -8.04 -5.83
N LEU A 255 19.83 -8.62 -6.01
CA LEU A 255 19.41 -9.87 -5.38
C LEU A 255 19.88 -11.12 -6.13
N GLY A 256 20.59 -10.99 -7.26
CA GLY A 256 21.16 -12.10 -8.01
C GLY A 256 20.20 -12.82 -8.97
N TYR A 257 19.01 -12.30 -9.20
CA TYR A 257 18.04 -12.88 -10.15
C TYR A 257 18.29 -12.49 -11.60
N MET A 258 19.06 -11.44 -11.85
CA MET A 258 19.37 -10.93 -13.18
C MET A 258 20.88 -10.77 -13.36
N THR A 259 21.39 -11.20 -14.52
CA THR A 259 22.82 -11.09 -14.90
C THR A 259 23.04 -9.99 -15.93
N SER A 260 22.03 -9.71 -16.75
CA SER A 260 22.06 -8.63 -17.73
C SER A 260 22.11 -7.24 -17.06
N GLU A 261 22.57 -6.24 -17.81
CA GLU A 261 22.54 -4.86 -17.33
C GLU A 261 21.11 -4.32 -17.36
N PRO A 262 20.67 -3.61 -16.28
CA PRO A 262 19.39 -2.95 -16.25
C PRO A 262 19.29 -1.88 -17.36
N ASP A 263 18.29 -1.99 -18.22
CA ASP A 263 18.08 -1.10 -19.39
C ASP A 263 16.72 -0.40 -19.39
N GLY A 264 15.87 -0.72 -18.40
CA GLY A 264 14.53 -0.18 -18.26
C GLY A 264 13.50 -0.79 -19.22
N ALA A 265 13.89 -1.76 -20.06
CA ALA A 265 12.98 -2.44 -20.97
C ALA A 265 12.58 -3.82 -20.40
N TYR A 266 11.29 -4.10 -20.32
CA TYR A 266 10.78 -5.37 -19.82
C TYR A 266 10.92 -6.48 -20.86
N GLY A 267 12.11 -7.04 -20.96
CA GLY A 267 12.47 -8.13 -21.87
C GLY A 267 12.22 -9.52 -21.29
N ASN A 268 12.59 -10.55 -22.07
CA ASN A 268 12.49 -11.95 -21.62
C ASN A 268 13.36 -12.25 -20.41
N ASP A 269 14.52 -11.66 -20.29
CA ASP A 269 15.43 -11.78 -19.15
C ASP A 269 14.81 -11.21 -17.88
N THR A 270 14.09 -10.09 -17.98
CA THR A 270 13.31 -9.51 -16.87
C THR A 270 12.17 -10.43 -16.45
N ILE A 271 11.41 -11.01 -17.41
CA ILE A 271 10.37 -12.00 -17.11
C ILE A 271 10.93 -13.20 -16.33
N ILE A 272 12.07 -13.75 -16.80
CA ILE A 272 12.71 -14.89 -16.15
C ILE A 272 13.13 -14.53 -14.73
N ALA A 273 13.78 -13.38 -14.57
CA ALA A 273 14.22 -12.89 -13.25
C ALA A 273 13.03 -12.67 -12.29
N VAL A 274 11.93 -12.06 -12.77
CA VAL A 274 10.72 -11.85 -11.99
C VAL A 274 10.08 -13.17 -11.58
N LYS A 275 9.94 -14.14 -12.50
CA LYS A 275 9.38 -15.47 -12.17
C LYS A 275 10.22 -16.21 -11.13
N GLN A 276 11.55 -16.15 -11.24
CA GLN A 276 12.44 -16.74 -10.24
C GLN A 276 12.30 -16.05 -8.88
N PHE A 277 12.22 -14.72 -8.87
CA PHE A 277 11.98 -13.95 -7.65
C PHE A 277 10.63 -14.33 -7.03
N GLN A 278 9.55 -14.33 -7.81
CA GLN A 278 8.20 -14.68 -7.35
C GLN A 278 8.17 -16.09 -6.73
N SER A 279 8.76 -17.07 -7.41
CA SER A 279 8.83 -18.47 -6.93
C SER A 279 9.54 -18.59 -5.58
N ARG A 280 10.59 -17.79 -5.36
CA ARG A 280 11.41 -17.90 -4.15
C ARG A 280 10.89 -17.04 -2.98
N ASN A 281 9.98 -16.12 -3.27
CA ASN A 281 9.40 -15.19 -2.29
C ASN A 281 7.90 -15.44 -2.05
N ASP A 282 7.41 -16.66 -2.31
CA ASP A 282 6.02 -17.08 -2.10
C ASP A 282 4.98 -16.19 -2.80
N GLN A 283 5.35 -15.66 -3.99
CA GLN A 283 4.47 -14.87 -4.85
C GLN A 283 3.82 -15.74 -5.93
N ILE A 284 2.74 -15.23 -6.52
CA ILE A 284 2.16 -15.85 -7.73
C ILE A 284 3.18 -15.75 -8.86
N VAL A 285 3.56 -16.89 -9.46
CA VAL A 285 4.58 -16.98 -10.52
C VAL A 285 3.94 -16.70 -11.89
N ASP A 286 3.63 -15.45 -12.16
CA ASP A 286 3.00 -14.99 -13.41
C ASP A 286 3.99 -14.26 -14.35
N GLY A 287 5.09 -13.76 -13.80
CA GLY A 287 6.09 -12.98 -14.53
C GLY A 287 5.67 -11.54 -14.78
N TYR A 288 4.67 -11.02 -14.07
CA TYR A 288 4.31 -9.61 -14.04
C TYR A 288 4.92 -8.91 -12.84
N LEU A 289 5.40 -7.69 -13.04
CA LEU A 289 5.90 -6.86 -11.97
C LEU A 289 4.76 -6.00 -11.40
N GLY A 290 3.77 -6.67 -10.80
CA GLY A 290 2.65 -6.02 -10.14
C GLY A 290 3.01 -5.45 -8.77
N PRO A 291 2.07 -4.75 -8.10
CA PRO A 291 2.32 -4.09 -6.81
C PRO A 291 2.87 -5.02 -5.74
N SER A 292 2.27 -6.22 -5.57
CA SER A 292 2.71 -7.20 -4.57
C SER A 292 4.16 -7.65 -4.80
N THR A 293 4.51 -7.94 -6.05
CA THR A 293 5.87 -8.34 -6.44
C THR A 293 6.87 -7.20 -6.20
N ARG A 294 6.50 -5.94 -6.51
CA ARG A 294 7.36 -4.78 -6.30
C ARG A 294 7.57 -4.46 -4.83
N ILE A 295 6.53 -4.54 -4.01
CA ILE A 295 6.63 -4.36 -2.55
C ILE A 295 7.53 -5.45 -1.96
N ALA A 296 7.34 -6.72 -2.33
CA ALA A 296 8.18 -7.82 -1.89
C ALA A 296 9.64 -7.63 -2.35
N LEU A 297 9.86 -7.22 -3.59
CA LEU A 297 11.18 -6.99 -4.17
C LEU A 297 11.96 -5.89 -3.43
N ASN A 298 11.29 -4.83 -3.00
CA ASN A 298 11.89 -3.70 -2.28
C ASN A 298 11.92 -3.89 -0.75
N SER A 299 11.33 -4.98 -0.25
CA SER A 299 11.34 -5.25 1.20
C SER A 299 12.74 -5.66 1.69
N GLY A 300 13.01 -5.42 2.99
CA GLY A 300 14.20 -5.93 3.66
C GLY A 300 14.21 -7.46 3.83
N SER A 301 13.05 -8.10 3.65
CA SER A 301 12.85 -9.56 3.72
C SER A 301 12.90 -10.25 2.35
N ALA A 302 13.19 -9.52 1.26
CA ALA A 302 13.33 -10.09 -0.07
C ALA A 302 14.44 -11.17 -0.09
N VAL A 303 14.05 -12.41 -0.41
CA VAL A 303 14.99 -13.55 -0.43
C VAL A 303 15.88 -13.45 -1.68
N PRO A 304 17.21 -13.43 -1.54
CA PRO A 304 18.12 -13.40 -2.67
C PRO A 304 18.10 -14.71 -3.49
N ASN A 305 18.51 -14.63 -4.76
CA ASN A 305 18.72 -15.79 -5.61
C ASN A 305 20.05 -16.48 -5.24
N GLY A 306 19.95 -17.67 -4.67
CA GLY A 306 21.10 -18.46 -4.24
C GLY A 306 20.65 -19.66 -3.41
N LEU A 307 21.56 -20.60 -3.14
CA LEU A 307 21.26 -21.72 -2.25
C LEU A 307 21.35 -21.27 -0.79
N ALA A 308 20.35 -21.65 0.00
CA ALA A 308 20.18 -21.27 1.40
C ALA A 308 19.75 -22.43 2.28
N LEU A 309 19.67 -22.19 3.58
CA LEU A 309 19.13 -23.14 4.55
C LEU A 309 17.73 -23.63 4.12
N GLY A 310 17.55 -24.96 4.08
CA GLY A 310 16.31 -25.62 3.66
C GLY A 310 16.31 -26.10 2.20
N ASP A 311 17.18 -25.58 1.34
CA ASP A 311 17.27 -26.03 -0.06
C ASP A 311 17.80 -27.47 -0.19
N SER A 312 17.40 -28.17 -1.27
CA SER A 312 17.84 -29.56 -1.56
C SER A 312 18.10 -29.76 -3.04
N GLY A 313 18.89 -30.78 -3.35
CA GLY A 313 19.11 -31.21 -4.73
C GLY A 313 20.59 -31.18 -5.18
N ASP A 314 20.79 -31.47 -6.48
CA ASP A 314 22.12 -31.64 -7.06
C ASP A 314 23.05 -30.43 -6.94
N MET A 315 22.48 -29.21 -6.99
CA MET A 315 23.28 -27.98 -6.83
C MET A 315 23.78 -27.82 -5.40
N VAL A 316 22.96 -28.15 -4.40
CA VAL A 316 23.40 -28.19 -2.99
C VAL A 316 24.52 -29.23 -2.84
N GLN A 317 24.36 -30.42 -3.41
CA GLN A 317 25.37 -31.47 -3.35
C GLN A 317 26.70 -31.06 -4.02
N LYS A 318 26.63 -30.34 -5.16
CA LYS A 318 27.82 -29.80 -5.84
C LYS A 318 28.53 -28.77 -4.96
N VAL A 319 27.79 -27.86 -4.31
CA VAL A 319 28.35 -26.86 -3.38
C VAL A 319 29.01 -27.57 -2.19
N GLN A 320 28.31 -28.50 -1.55
CA GLN A 320 28.84 -29.29 -0.44
C GLN A 320 30.11 -30.06 -0.82
N THR A 321 30.15 -30.64 -2.01
CA THR A 321 31.34 -31.34 -2.54
C THR A 321 32.52 -30.37 -2.68
N LYS A 322 32.29 -29.16 -3.21
CA LYS A 322 33.34 -28.12 -3.30
C LYS A 322 33.80 -27.63 -1.93
N LEU A 323 32.89 -27.38 -1.01
CA LEU A 323 33.23 -27.01 0.39
C LEU A 323 34.04 -28.11 1.08
N LYS A 324 33.70 -29.39 0.83
CA LYS A 324 34.49 -30.53 1.33
C LYS A 324 35.90 -30.53 0.73
N GLN A 325 36.05 -30.38 -0.60
CA GLN A 325 37.36 -30.32 -1.27
C GLN A 325 38.25 -29.20 -0.73
N LEU A 326 37.64 -28.10 -0.31
CA LEU A 326 38.32 -26.94 0.30
C LEU A 326 38.50 -27.06 1.82
N GLY A 327 38.02 -28.15 2.44
CA GLY A 327 38.20 -28.44 3.87
C GLY A 327 37.18 -27.78 4.79
N TYR A 328 36.09 -27.18 4.29
CA TYR A 328 35.04 -26.56 5.09
C TYR A 328 33.95 -27.52 5.57
N LEU A 329 33.79 -28.67 4.92
CA LEU A 329 32.83 -29.73 5.27
C LEU A 329 33.48 -31.10 5.42
N SER A 330 32.96 -31.92 6.32
CA SER A 330 33.28 -33.32 6.44
C SER A 330 32.65 -34.17 5.33
N SER A 331 33.14 -35.40 5.11
CA SER A 331 32.62 -36.32 4.09
C SER A 331 31.15 -36.68 4.32
N GLY A 332 30.72 -36.84 5.58
CA GLY A 332 29.34 -37.19 5.94
C GLY A 332 28.34 -36.04 5.79
N SER A 333 28.82 -34.84 5.53
CA SER A 333 27.95 -33.65 5.40
C SER A 333 27.57 -33.31 3.96
N VAL A 334 27.97 -34.18 2.98
CA VAL A 334 27.57 -34.04 1.57
C VAL A 334 26.27 -34.81 1.38
N THR A 335 25.15 -34.20 1.73
CA THR A 335 23.83 -34.86 1.82
C THR A 335 22.88 -34.48 0.68
N GLY A 336 23.18 -33.40 -0.06
CA GLY A 336 22.25 -32.77 -0.99
C GLY A 336 21.17 -31.92 -0.30
N TYR A 337 21.23 -31.77 1.03
CA TYR A 337 20.35 -30.90 1.81
C TYR A 337 21.17 -29.76 2.45
N TYR A 338 20.75 -28.53 2.24
CA TYR A 338 21.38 -27.34 2.78
C TYR A 338 20.92 -27.10 4.23
N GLY A 339 21.50 -27.85 5.15
CA GLY A 339 21.24 -27.72 6.58
C GLY A 339 22.17 -26.70 7.25
N GLU A 340 22.02 -26.47 8.55
CA GLU A 340 22.83 -25.54 9.37
C GLU A 340 24.34 -25.80 9.25
N VAL A 341 24.74 -27.08 9.12
CA VAL A 341 26.13 -27.47 8.92
C VAL A 341 26.68 -26.89 7.61
N THR A 342 25.90 -26.94 6.54
CA THR A 342 26.26 -26.36 5.23
C THR A 342 26.27 -24.84 5.31
N GLU A 343 25.29 -24.22 5.94
CA GLU A 343 25.22 -22.78 6.12
C GLU A 343 26.45 -22.24 6.87
N ASN A 344 26.81 -22.88 7.97
CA ASN A 344 27.97 -22.51 8.78
C ASN A 344 29.30 -22.67 8.00
N ALA A 345 29.40 -23.72 7.18
CA ALA A 345 30.55 -23.93 6.30
C ALA A 345 30.64 -22.84 5.22
N VAL A 346 29.52 -22.44 4.64
CA VAL A 346 29.44 -21.33 3.68
C VAL A 346 29.81 -20.01 4.33
N LYS A 347 29.29 -19.70 5.51
CA LYS A 347 29.67 -18.49 6.28
C LYS A 347 31.15 -18.43 6.57
N LEU A 348 31.76 -19.58 6.92
CA LEU A 348 33.22 -19.67 7.14
C LEU A 348 34.00 -19.48 5.83
N PHE A 349 33.55 -20.10 4.73
CA PHE A 349 34.13 -19.93 3.41
C PHE A 349 34.11 -18.46 2.97
N GLN A 350 32.95 -17.83 3.12
CA GLN A 350 32.74 -16.42 2.77
C GLN A 350 33.71 -15.51 3.55
N ARG A 351 33.78 -15.64 4.89
CA ARG A 351 34.74 -14.89 5.73
C ARG A 351 36.18 -15.10 5.29
N THR A 352 36.58 -16.34 5.05
CA THR A 352 37.94 -16.68 4.65
C THR A 352 38.32 -16.08 3.28
N ASN A 353 37.33 -15.94 2.40
CA ASN A 353 37.49 -15.41 1.07
C ASN A 353 37.11 -13.92 0.94
N ARG A 354 36.87 -13.23 2.04
CA ARG A 354 36.51 -11.79 2.11
C ARG A 354 35.20 -11.47 1.38
N LEU A 355 34.24 -12.38 1.40
CA LEU A 355 32.87 -12.17 0.94
C LEU A 355 31.95 -11.81 2.12
N SER A 356 30.76 -11.26 1.84
CA SER A 356 29.72 -11.12 2.84
C SER A 356 29.37 -12.48 3.43
N ALA A 357 29.42 -12.63 4.75
CA ALA A 357 29.22 -13.91 5.44
C ALA A 357 27.74 -14.10 5.81
N ASP A 358 26.87 -14.06 4.80
CA ASP A 358 25.41 -14.20 4.91
C ASP A 358 24.93 -15.66 4.96
N GLY A 359 25.78 -16.59 4.58
CA GLY A 359 25.45 -18.01 4.50
C GLY A 359 24.69 -18.41 3.24
N LEU A 360 24.60 -17.51 2.25
CA LEU A 360 23.94 -17.76 0.97
C LEU A 360 24.97 -18.08 -0.11
N VAL A 361 24.70 -19.09 -0.94
CA VAL A 361 25.52 -19.37 -2.11
C VAL A 361 24.93 -18.67 -3.32
N GLY A 362 25.02 -17.33 -3.33
CA GLY A 362 24.68 -16.50 -4.48
C GLY A 362 25.78 -16.50 -5.55
N ALA A 363 25.61 -15.70 -6.61
CA ALA A 363 26.51 -15.65 -7.75
C ALA A 363 27.98 -15.40 -7.36
N GLN A 364 28.25 -14.49 -6.45
CA GLN A 364 29.61 -14.16 -6.00
C GLN A 364 30.23 -15.31 -5.20
N THR A 365 29.47 -15.92 -4.28
CA THR A 365 29.93 -17.07 -3.51
C THR A 365 30.18 -18.28 -4.41
N MET A 366 29.31 -18.52 -5.38
CA MET A 366 29.47 -19.61 -6.35
C MET A 366 30.70 -19.41 -7.24
N ALA A 367 30.87 -18.20 -7.80
CA ALA A 367 32.02 -17.86 -8.62
C ALA A 367 33.33 -18.05 -7.83
N LYS A 368 33.37 -17.59 -6.59
CA LYS A 368 34.55 -17.75 -5.72
C LYS A 368 34.80 -19.21 -5.35
N LEU A 369 33.74 -19.97 -5.05
CA LEU A 369 33.82 -21.39 -4.68
C LEU A 369 34.40 -22.26 -5.82
N THR A 370 34.13 -21.86 -7.07
CA THR A 370 34.59 -22.56 -8.27
C THR A 370 35.91 -22.03 -8.83
N SER A 371 36.41 -20.90 -8.33
CA SER A 371 37.65 -20.29 -8.80
C SER A 371 38.91 -21.03 -8.31
N ALA A 372 40.00 -20.91 -9.06
CA ALA A 372 41.29 -21.51 -8.71
C ALA A 372 41.94 -20.88 -7.48
N ASP A 373 41.58 -19.62 -7.16
CA ASP A 373 42.09 -18.84 -6.01
C ASP A 373 41.20 -18.94 -4.76
N ALA A 374 40.24 -19.89 -4.75
CA ALA A 374 39.44 -20.18 -3.58
C ALA A 374 40.32 -20.67 -2.41
N LYS A 375 40.31 -19.94 -1.31
CA LYS A 375 41.12 -20.28 -0.13
C LYS A 375 40.54 -21.51 0.57
N LYS A 376 41.43 -22.41 1.02
CA LYS A 376 41.08 -23.55 1.85
C LYS A 376 40.69 -23.11 3.27
N ALA A 377 39.97 -23.97 3.97
CA ALA A 377 39.61 -23.74 5.37
C ALA A 377 40.86 -23.54 6.22
N PRO A 378 40.84 -22.62 7.21
CA PRO A 378 41.93 -22.45 8.17
C PRO A 378 42.20 -23.75 8.92
N ALA A 379 43.47 -24.07 9.22
CA ALA A 379 43.89 -25.32 9.86
C ALA A 379 43.22 -25.58 11.23
N ASN A 380 42.76 -24.52 11.91
CA ASN A 380 42.09 -24.58 13.21
C ASN A 380 40.57 -24.34 13.12
N ALA A 381 39.98 -24.44 11.93
CA ALA A 381 38.53 -24.33 11.78
C ALA A 381 37.85 -25.53 12.44
N PRO A 382 36.86 -25.35 13.33
CA PRO A 382 36.10 -26.47 13.85
C PRO A 382 35.46 -27.22 12.67
N ALA A 383 35.80 -28.52 12.54
CA ALA A 383 35.17 -29.36 11.54
C ALA A 383 33.66 -29.37 11.82
N THR A 384 32.86 -28.83 10.88
CA THR A 384 31.39 -28.85 10.95
C THR A 384 30.94 -30.30 10.69
N THR A 385 30.89 -31.08 11.79
CA THR A 385 30.38 -32.45 11.78
C THR A 385 28.92 -32.45 12.19
N GLY A 386 28.04 -33.05 11.38
CA GLY A 386 26.68 -33.37 11.77
C GLY A 386 26.70 -34.36 12.94
N GLY A 387 26.46 -33.86 14.13
CA GLY A 387 26.32 -34.70 15.33
C GLY A 387 24.99 -35.44 15.26
N SER A 388 25.06 -36.75 14.98
CA SER A 388 23.96 -37.66 15.22
C SER A 388 23.79 -37.78 16.73
N SER A 389 22.74 -37.26 17.27
CA SER A 389 22.37 -37.39 18.67
C SER A 389 21.94 -38.82 18.96
N SER A 390 22.86 -39.70 19.33
CA SER A 390 22.53 -40.96 19.98
C SER A 390 22.61 -40.75 21.49
N ASN A 391 21.45 -40.74 22.08
CA ASN A 391 21.22 -40.79 23.52
C ASN A 391 21.83 -42.06 24.12
N ARG A 392 22.83 -41.95 24.99
CA ARG A 392 23.17 -42.95 26.00
C ARG A 392 23.45 -42.29 27.32
N GLY A 393 22.50 -42.53 28.21
CA GLY A 393 22.67 -42.19 29.62
C GLY A 393 23.81 -42.99 30.27
N ASN A 394 24.50 -42.44 31.19
CA ASN A 394 24.78 -43.12 32.44
C ASN A 394 25.01 -42.11 33.60
N SER A 395 24.54 -42.54 34.73
CA SER A 395 24.49 -41.99 36.05
C SER A 395 25.88 -41.79 36.68
N SER A 396 26.09 -40.78 37.50
CA SER A 396 26.15 -40.86 38.95
C SER A 396 26.98 -39.74 39.59
N SER A 397 26.37 -39.24 40.62
CA SER A 397 26.90 -38.82 41.93
C SER A 397 27.71 -37.55 42.09
N GLY A 398 27.14 -36.63 42.83
CA GLY A 398 27.68 -36.23 44.12
C GLY A 398 28.27 -34.84 44.23
N GLY A 399 27.70 -34.03 45.11
CA GLY A 399 28.47 -33.06 45.86
C GLY A 399 28.01 -31.61 45.86
N SER A 400 27.24 -31.32 46.84
CA SER A 400 27.00 -30.10 47.64
C SER A 400 27.86 -28.85 47.41
N SER A 401 27.18 -27.74 47.46
CA SER A 401 27.21 -26.62 48.39
C SER A 401 27.46 -25.24 47.82
N SER A 402 26.49 -24.44 48.10
CA SER A 402 26.42 -23.12 48.69
C SER A 402 26.84 -21.87 47.93
N SER A 403 25.82 -21.05 47.85
CA SER A 403 25.75 -19.63 48.24
C SER A 403 26.40 -18.56 47.35
N GLY A 404 25.60 -17.58 47.09
CA GLY A 404 26.04 -16.19 46.89
C GLY A 404 25.34 -15.47 45.76
N GLY A 405 24.34 -14.68 46.11
CA GLY A 405 23.56 -13.86 45.18
C GLY A 405 24.36 -12.75 44.51
N ASN A 406 23.93 -12.34 43.38
CA ASN A 406 23.70 -10.91 43.13
C ASN A 406 22.77 -10.69 41.93
N LYS A 407 21.86 -9.73 42.10
CA LYS A 407 20.89 -9.28 41.13
C LYS A 407 21.59 -8.50 40.02
N SER A 408 21.26 -8.80 38.77
CA SER A 408 21.31 -7.80 37.71
C SER A 408 20.22 -8.11 36.69
N SER A 409 19.34 -7.14 36.52
CA SER A 409 18.22 -7.10 35.61
C SER A 409 18.68 -7.07 34.15
N GLY A 410 18.31 -8.08 33.37
CA GLY A 410 18.45 -8.08 31.93
C GLY A 410 17.13 -8.55 31.33
N GLY A 411 16.41 -7.63 30.69
CA GLY A 411 15.13 -7.89 30.06
C GLY A 411 15.26 -8.91 28.93
N SER A 412 14.63 -10.03 29.12
CA SER A 412 14.48 -11.08 28.13
C SER A 412 13.32 -10.70 27.20
N TYR A 413 13.62 -10.42 25.94
CA TYR A 413 12.60 -10.34 24.92
C TYR A 413 12.14 -11.76 24.61
N SER A 414 10.97 -12.11 25.11
CA SER A 414 10.30 -13.36 24.77
C SER A 414 9.81 -13.28 23.34
N THR A 415 10.29 -14.18 22.49
CA THR A 415 9.68 -14.51 21.18
C THR A 415 8.24 -14.96 21.39
N PRO A 416 7.27 -14.50 20.59
CA PRO A 416 5.90 -14.98 20.71
C PRO A 416 5.83 -16.46 20.31
N ASN A 417 5.40 -17.25 21.27
CA ASN A 417 5.05 -18.66 21.12
C ASN A 417 3.95 -18.80 20.05
N THR A 418 4.12 -19.70 19.08
CA THR A 418 3.10 -20.13 18.12
C THR A 418 2.05 -20.98 18.83
N GLY A 419 1.23 -20.34 19.66
CA GLY A 419 0.05 -20.95 20.27
C GLY A 419 -1.18 -20.70 19.37
N THR A 420 -1.91 -21.74 19.10
CA THR A 420 -3.25 -21.73 18.47
C THR A 420 -4.10 -20.61 19.04
N ALA A 421 -4.64 -19.74 18.15
CA ALA A 421 -5.47 -18.62 18.48
C ALA A 421 -6.70 -19.03 19.30
N SER A 422 -6.72 -18.70 20.59
CA SER A 422 -7.92 -18.74 21.43
C SER A 422 -8.42 -17.34 21.80
N GLY A 423 -8.25 -16.38 20.87
CA GLY A 423 -8.74 -15.03 21.04
C GLY A 423 -10.12 -14.88 20.40
N GLY A 424 -11.21 -14.99 21.17
CA GLY A 424 -12.56 -14.66 20.71
C GLY A 424 -12.80 -13.15 20.62
N ALA A 425 -14.05 -12.75 20.36
CA ALA A 425 -14.49 -11.37 20.29
C ALA A 425 -14.03 -10.50 21.49
N SER A 426 -14.07 -11.05 22.70
CA SER A 426 -13.62 -10.35 23.91
C SER A 426 -12.13 -10.02 23.90
N ALA A 427 -11.29 -10.91 23.36
CA ALA A 427 -9.85 -10.66 23.24
C ALA A 427 -9.58 -9.53 22.21
N LEU A 428 -10.31 -9.53 21.08
CA LEU A 428 -10.22 -8.48 20.09
C LEU A 428 -10.57 -7.12 20.68
N ILE A 429 -11.67 -7.03 21.41
CA ILE A 429 -12.11 -5.79 22.06
C ILE A 429 -11.10 -5.34 23.12
N SER A 430 -10.54 -6.27 23.90
CA SER A 430 -9.50 -5.97 24.90
C SER A 430 -8.24 -5.37 24.25
N VAL A 431 -7.78 -5.97 23.14
CA VAL A 431 -6.65 -5.45 22.36
C VAL A 431 -6.96 -4.07 21.80
N ALA A 432 -8.15 -3.89 21.21
CA ALA A 432 -8.60 -2.60 20.69
C ALA A 432 -8.64 -1.53 21.78
N SER A 433 -9.21 -1.86 22.95
CA SER A 433 -9.30 -0.95 24.11
C SER A 433 -7.93 -0.54 24.64
N SER A 434 -6.92 -1.41 24.56
CA SER A 434 -5.55 -1.09 24.98
C SER A 434 -4.87 0.01 24.14
N LYS A 435 -5.48 0.37 23.01
CA LYS A 435 -4.97 1.38 22.07
C LYS A 435 -5.75 2.69 22.09
N LEU A 436 -6.71 2.83 23.00
CA LEU A 436 -7.44 4.09 23.16
C LEU A 436 -6.47 5.26 23.39
N GLY A 437 -6.70 6.37 22.68
CA GLY A 437 -5.85 7.55 22.73
C GLY A 437 -4.61 7.52 21.82
N CYS A 438 -4.25 6.38 21.20
CA CYS A 438 -3.18 6.36 20.21
C CYS A 438 -3.51 7.28 19.03
N PRO A 439 -2.54 8.07 18.52
CA PRO A 439 -2.76 9.02 17.45
C PRO A 439 -3.31 8.37 16.17
N TYR A 440 -4.23 9.06 15.51
CA TYR A 440 -4.60 8.76 14.13
C TYR A 440 -3.51 9.29 13.21
N VAL A 441 -2.94 8.43 12.38
CA VAL A 441 -1.99 8.79 11.33
C VAL A 441 -2.37 8.01 10.08
N TRP A 442 -2.65 8.69 9.01
CA TRP A 442 -3.04 8.07 7.74
C TRP A 442 -1.98 7.06 7.26
N GLY A 443 -2.42 5.87 6.86
CA GLY A 443 -1.55 4.77 6.40
C GLY A 443 -0.79 4.06 7.51
N ALA A 444 -0.91 4.48 8.77
CA ALA A 444 -0.24 3.85 9.90
C ALA A 444 -0.95 2.54 10.30
N LYS A 445 -0.14 1.51 10.58
CA LYS A 445 -0.58 0.14 10.84
C LYS A 445 -0.21 -0.34 12.26
N GLY A 446 0.05 0.58 13.17
CA GLY A 446 0.44 0.32 14.56
C GLY A 446 1.95 0.09 14.76
N PRO A 447 2.43 -0.17 16.00
CA PRO A 447 1.62 -0.31 17.22
C PRO A 447 1.29 1.02 17.94
N ASN A 448 1.87 2.16 17.55
CA ASN A 448 1.82 3.42 18.29
C ASN A 448 0.93 4.48 17.64
N SER A 449 0.58 4.32 16.38
CA SER A 449 -0.36 5.15 15.62
C SER A 449 -1.08 4.30 14.60
N PHE A 450 -2.28 4.73 14.17
CA PHE A 450 -3.15 3.93 13.30
C PHE A 450 -3.95 4.82 12.35
N ASP A 451 -4.23 4.34 11.12
CA ASP A 451 -5.45 4.68 10.41
C ASP A 451 -6.56 3.69 10.76
N CYS A 452 -7.78 3.92 10.26
CA CYS A 452 -8.94 3.07 10.60
C CYS A 452 -8.73 1.61 10.21
N SER A 453 -8.22 1.35 9.03
CA SER A 453 -7.96 0.00 8.49
C SER A 453 -6.70 -0.64 9.09
N GLY A 454 -5.68 0.14 9.35
CA GLY A 454 -4.46 -0.29 10.04
C GLY A 454 -4.71 -0.69 11.48
N PHE A 455 -5.65 0.00 12.15
CA PHE A 455 -6.10 -0.35 13.49
C PHE A 455 -6.77 -1.74 13.52
N VAL A 456 -7.75 -1.97 12.65
CA VAL A 456 -8.43 -3.27 12.54
C VAL A 456 -7.45 -4.37 12.16
N TYR A 457 -6.58 -4.13 11.17
CA TYR A 457 -5.51 -5.06 10.77
C TYR A 457 -4.62 -5.45 11.93
N TRP A 458 -4.11 -4.47 12.67
CA TRP A 458 -3.22 -4.70 13.81
C TRP A 458 -3.91 -5.49 14.91
N CYS A 459 -5.11 -5.06 15.33
CA CYS A 459 -5.87 -5.72 16.40
C CYS A 459 -6.17 -7.19 16.08
N LEU A 460 -6.62 -7.51 14.87
CA LEU A 460 -6.89 -8.88 14.43
C LEU A 460 -5.63 -9.77 14.51
N ASN A 461 -4.49 -9.27 14.05
CA ASN A 461 -3.25 -10.04 14.09
C ASN A 461 -2.74 -10.25 15.53
N GLN A 462 -2.98 -9.31 16.47
CA GLN A 462 -2.64 -9.50 17.88
C GLN A 462 -3.41 -10.64 18.54
N VAL A 463 -4.64 -10.92 18.10
CA VAL A 463 -5.45 -12.04 18.62
C VAL A 463 -5.31 -13.33 17.79
N GLY A 464 -4.29 -13.40 16.92
CA GLY A 464 -3.97 -14.58 16.13
C GLY A 464 -4.83 -14.78 14.87
N VAL A 465 -5.69 -13.83 14.52
CA VAL A 465 -6.41 -13.82 13.24
C VAL A 465 -5.48 -13.31 12.17
N ARG A 466 -4.94 -14.21 11.33
CA ARG A 466 -4.09 -13.84 10.20
C ARG A 466 -4.90 -13.09 9.15
N GLN A 467 -4.82 -11.77 9.18
CA GLN A 467 -5.44 -10.86 8.22
C GLN A 467 -4.34 -10.07 7.52
N SER A 468 -4.26 -10.17 6.19
CA SER A 468 -3.45 -9.24 5.39
C SER A 468 -4.02 -7.84 5.49
N TYR A 469 -3.14 -6.83 5.41
CA TYR A 469 -3.62 -5.45 5.38
C TYR A 469 -4.49 -5.23 4.14
N ILE A 470 -5.66 -4.66 4.35
CA ILE A 470 -6.57 -4.16 3.32
C ILE A 470 -7.09 -2.79 3.76
N THR A 471 -7.36 -1.92 2.81
CA THR A 471 -7.92 -0.59 3.09
C THR A 471 -9.35 -0.66 3.61
N SER A 472 -9.91 0.46 4.07
CA SER A 472 -11.34 0.54 4.44
C SER A 472 -12.26 0.14 3.29
N SER A 473 -11.87 0.45 2.04
CA SER A 473 -12.57 -0.02 0.84
C SER A 473 -12.47 -1.54 0.66
N GLY A 474 -11.30 -2.15 0.90
CA GLY A 474 -11.10 -3.60 0.84
C GLY A 474 -11.95 -4.37 1.84
N TRP A 475 -12.32 -3.74 2.95
CA TRP A 475 -13.25 -4.33 3.91
C TRP A 475 -14.70 -4.48 3.39
N ARG A 476 -15.08 -3.83 2.28
CA ARG A 476 -16.42 -4.00 1.68
C ARG A 476 -16.62 -5.40 1.07
N SER A 477 -15.55 -6.06 0.62
CA SER A 477 -15.58 -7.30 -0.15
C SER A 477 -14.61 -8.39 0.33
N VAL A 478 -14.15 -8.35 1.58
CA VAL A 478 -13.11 -9.25 2.10
C VAL A 478 -13.43 -10.75 1.92
N GLY A 479 -14.69 -11.15 1.86
CA GLY A 479 -15.17 -12.49 1.45
C GLY A 479 -14.75 -13.66 2.34
N LYS A 480 -13.76 -13.47 3.20
CA LYS A 480 -13.18 -14.50 4.06
C LYS A 480 -14.03 -14.83 5.29
N TYR A 481 -14.89 -13.91 5.70
CA TYR A 481 -15.69 -13.96 6.93
C TYR A 481 -17.17 -13.96 6.64
N THR A 482 -18.00 -14.23 7.65
CA THR A 482 -19.46 -14.19 7.49
C THR A 482 -19.92 -12.74 7.34
N LYS A 483 -20.53 -12.41 6.18
CA LYS A 483 -21.04 -11.08 5.89
C LYS A 483 -22.30 -10.76 6.67
N ILE A 484 -22.34 -9.58 7.27
CA ILE A 484 -23.50 -9.01 7.96
C ILE A 484 -24.07 -7.90 7.06
N THR A 485 -25.31 -8.06 6.65
CA THR A 485 -26.00 -7.15 5.71
C THR A 485 -26.97 -6.20 6.39
N SER A 486 -27.22 -6.37 7.68
CA SER A 486 -28.09 -5.49 8.47
C SER A 486 -27.32 -4.93 9.67
N PHE A 487 -27.38 -3.62 9.86
CA PHE A 487 -26.75 -2.92 10.98
C PHE A 487 -27.21 -3.43 12.34
N SER A 488 -28.51 -3.78 12.47
CA SER A 488 -29.08 -4.33 13.70
C SER A 488 -28.53 -5.71 14.08
N ASN A 489 -27.87 -6.42 13.16
CA ASN A 489 -27.30 -7.74 13.40
C ASN A 489 -25.83 -7.68 13.86
N LEU A 490 -25.25 -6.48 13.98
CA LEU A 490 -23.91 -6.29 14.51
C LEU A 490 -23.82 -6.72 15.98
N ARG A 491 -22.74 -7.43 16.31
CA ARG A 491 -22.42 -7.93 17.65
C ARG A 491 -20.99 -7.55 18.05
N ALA A 492 -20.72 -7.61 19.33
CA ALA A 492 -19.38 -7.42 19.87
C ALA A 492 -18.35 -8.32 19.16
N GLY A 493 -17.25 -7.72 18.70
CA GLY A 493 -16.19 -8.39 17.93
C GLY A 493 -16.40 -8.43 16.41
N ASP A 494 -17.55 -7.97 15.90
CA ASP A 494 -17.76 -7.78 14.47
C ASP A 494 -16.97 -6.56 13.96
N ILE A 495 -16.56 -6.61 12.71
CA ILE A 495 -15.99 -5.44 12.03
C ILE A 495 -17.13 -4.72 11.31
N VAL A 496 -17.36 -3.45 11.63
CA VAL A 496 -18.34 -2.59 10.96
C VAL A 496 -17.66 -1.77 9.87
N VAL A 497 -18.28 -1.74 8.68
CA VAL A 497 -17.77 -1.06 7.49
C VAL A 497 -18.78 -0.03 7.03
N VAL A 498 -18.32 1.21 6.92
CA VAL A 498 -19.08 2.34 6.36
C VAL A 498 -18.30 2.95 5.20
N SER A 499 -18.86 3.94 4.52
CA SER A 499 -18.15 4.62 3.43
C SER A 499 -16.87 5.28 3.95
N GLY A 500 -15.72 4.86 3.41
CA GLY A 500 -14.40 5.42 3.76
C GLY A 500 -13.85 5.02 5.13
N HIS A 501 -14.59 4.26 5.96
CA HIS A 501 -14.16 3.99 7.33
C HIS A 501 -14.51 2.57 7.82
N VAL A 502 -13.78 2.09 8.84
CA VAL A 502 -13.95 0.76 9.42
C VAL A 502 -13.62 0.79 10.92
N GLY A 503 -14.38 0.02 11.72
CA GLY A 503 -14.18 -0.07 13.16
C GLY A 503 -14.51 -1.44 13.73
N ILE A 504 -14.21 -1.66 15.02
CA ILE A 504 -14.47 -2.88 15.78
C ILE A 504 -15.66 -2.64 16.70
N VAL A 505 -16.75 -3.38 16.50
CA VAL A 505 -17.93 -3.30 17.37
C VAL A 505 -17.56 -3.78 18.77
N ALA A 506 -17.73 -2.91 19.77
CA ALA A 506 -17.37 -3.23 21.15
C ALA A 506 -18.55 -3.82 21.97
N GLY A 507 -19.75 -3.82 21.39
CA GLY A 507 -20.99 -4.24 22.08
C GLY A 507 -21.70 -3.06 22.74
N GLY A 508 -22.93 -3.30 23.24
CA GLY A 508 -23.72 -2.24 23.89
C GLY A 508 -24.03 -1.04 22.99
N GLY A 509 -24.03 -1.20 21.66
CA GLY A 509 -24.23 -0.09 20.73
C GLY A 509 -23.00 0.83 20.59
N THR A 510 -21.78 0.31 20.83
CA THR A 510 -20.53 1.08 20.74
C THR A 510 -19.52 0.47 19.78
N VAL A 511 -18.57 1.27 19.33
CA VAL A 511 -17.48 0.93 18.40
C VAL A 511 -16.16 1.47 18.93
N ILE A 512 -15.07 0.76 18.67
CA ILE A 512 -13.70 1.26 18.85
C ILE A 512 -13.08 1.39 17.47
N ASP A 513 -12.61 2.57 17.14
CA ASP A 513 -12.03 2.88 15.83
C ASP A 513 -10.92 3.93 15.94
N ALA A 514 -10.01 3.92 14.98
CA ALA A 514 -9.07 5.03 14.81
C ALA A 514 -9.79 6.12 14.00
N SER A 515 -10.29 7.14 14.69
CA SER A 515 -11.11 8.19 14.14
C SER A 515 -10.26 9.33 13.62
N SER A 516 -10.42 9.68 12.35
CA SER A 516 -9.78 10.84 11.73
C SER A 516 -10.33 12.15 12.32
N GLY A 517 -11.64 12.22 12.54
CA GLY A 517 -12.29 13.39 13.15
C GLY A 517 -11.82 13.69 14.58
N ASN A 518 -11.53 12.65 15.38
CA ASN A 518 -11.01 12.77 16.73
C ASN A 518 -9.48 12.77 16.81
N GLY A 519 -8.77 12.54 15.70
CA GLY A 519 -7.32 12.48 15.64
C GLY A 519 -6.68 11.32 16.43
N ARG A 520 -7.45 10.33 16.87
CA ARG A 520 -6.99 9.25 17.76
C ARG A 520 -7.91 8.03 17.74
N VAL A 521 -7.45 6.94 18.33
CA VAL A 521 -8.30 5.79 18.62
C VAL A 521 -9.28 6.16 19.73
N VAL A 522 -10.57 5.94 19.47
CA VAL A 522 -11.67 6.28 20.36
C VAL A 522 -12.61 5.10 20.59
N HIS A 523 -13.31 5.12 21.73
CA HIS A 523 -14.45 4.27 22.02
C HIS A 523 -15.69 5.14 22.06
N ARG A 524 -16.60 4.97 21.13
CA ARG A 524 -17.77 5.85 20.95
C ARG A 524 -19.03 5.09 20.59
N SER A 525 -20.18 5.77 20.61
CA SER A 525 -21.46 5.16 20.22
C SER A 525 -21.48 4.84 18.72
N LEU A 526 -22.12 3.73 18.36
CA LEU A 526 -22.58 3.47 17.00
C LEU A 526 -23.79 4.38 16.72
N SER A 527 -23.49 5.63 16.38
CA SER A 527 -24.45 6.72 16.17
C SER A 527 -25.33 6.48 14.93
N SER A 528 -26.31 7.37 14.74
CA SER A 528 -27.11 7.40 13.52
C SER A 528 -26.28 7.62 12.25
N TRP A 529 -25.09 8.23 12.37
CA TRP A 529 -24.13 8.37 11.26
C TRP A 529 -23.62 7.00 10.80
N TRP A 530 -23.17 6.13 11.72
CA TRP A 530 -22.74 4.77 11.39
C TRP A 530 -23.87 3.96 10.72
N GLN A 531 -25.09 4.13 11.20
CA GLN A 531 -26.25 3.44 10.65
C GLN A 531 -26.59 3.89 9.22
N ARG A 532 -26.58 5.22 8.96
CA ARG A 532 -26.88 5.77 7.63
C ARG A 532 -25.82 5.43 6.60
N ASN A 533 -24.56 5.33 7.02
CA ASN A 533 -23.43 5.04 6.13
C ASN A 533 -23.03 3.56 6.10
N PHE A 534 -23.80 2.68 6.74
CA PHE A 534 -23.52 1.25 6.84
C PHE A 534 -23.53 0.57 5.47
N ILE A 535 -22.42 -0.10 5.14
CA ILE A 535 -22.27 -0.89 3.90
C ILE A 535 -22.41 -2.39 4.22
N CYS A 536 -21.65 -2.87 5.19
CA CYS A 536 -21.68 -4.25 5.66
C CYS A 536 -20.96 -4.39 7.00
N GLY A 537 -21.07 -5.55 7.61
CA GLY A 537 -20.19 -5.97 8.69
C GLY A 537 -19.61 -7.34 8.40
N TRP A 538 -18.57 -7.71 9.15
CA TRP A 538 -17.92 -9.01 9.05
C TRP A 538 -17.82 -9.68 10.42
N ARG A 539 -18.39 -10.87 10.56
CA ARG A 539 -18.26 -11.69 11.76
C ARG A 539 -17.02 -12.55 11.66
N ILE A 540 -16.04 -12.23 12.51
CA ILE A 540 -14.74 -12.88 12.54
C ILE A 540 -14.78 -14.13 13.42
N PHE A 541 -15.49 -14.03 14.54
CA PHE A 541 -15.67 -15.09 15.53
C PHE A 541 -17.13 -15.59 15.49
N GLY A 542 -17.30 -16.86 15.24
CA GLY A 542 -18.62 -17.51 15.16
C GLY A 542 -19.24 -17.81 16.52
#